data_35040f19c097ac0cdd7b9807aa6d7630
#
_entry.id   35040f19c097ac0cdd7b9807aa6d7630
#
_cell.length_a   1.000
_cell.length_b   1.000
_cell.length_c   1.000
_cell.angle_alpha   90.00
_cell.angle_beta   90.00
_cell.angle_gamma   90.00
#
_symmetry.space_group_name_H-M   'P 1'
#
loop_
_entity.id
_entity.type
_entity.pdbx_description
1 polymer ?
#
loop_
_entity_poly.entity_id
_entity_poly.type
_entity_poly.pdbx_seq_one_letter_code
_entity_poly.pdbx_strand_id
1 'polypeptide(L)'
;MTQISTPARRQVERFLDFSDHVGGLEEADVLALLRDHDITTLEQLVAKAVRAPRSAEPVPADPARTLARPKAATALATARITHPAPAMAVVVDGVEHDPADLTRFDGRPLTYLYHPERLTAVTDDTAVNGALWAAALLRDPRPATRGEVQMFEHVEYAGDWFWCPARQAYNDLTDVHHGPLHLHDWNDVISSMGGTNCTVRYYEHINFGGSSLIVPPFSDIPNLVPSGWNDRISSVWNHG
;
A
#
# COMPACT_ATOMS: atom_id res chain seq x y z
N MET A 1 19.82 28.07 15.35
CA MET A 1 19.02 27.52 14.26
C MET A 1 19.84 26.44 13.59
N THR A 2 19.55 25.17 13.89
CA THR A 2 20.25 24.02 13.31
C THR A 2 19.74 23.84 11.88
N GLN A 3 20.63 23.95 10.90
CA GLN A 3 20.25 23.68 9.50
C GLN A 3 19.88 22.20 9.39
N ILE A 4 18.64 21.93 9.04
CA ILE A 4 18.14 20.58 8.75
C ILE A 4 18.91 20.07 7.52
N SER A 5 19.43 18.85 7.61
CA SER A 5 20.11 18.25 6.46
C SER A 5 19.12 18.09 5.29
N THR A 6 19.56 18.33 4.07
CA THR A 6 18.74 18.24 2.85
C THR A 6 17.95 16.90 2.74
N PRO A 7 18.50 15.72 3.11
CA PRO A 7 17.75 14.46 3.13
C PRO A 7 16.60 14.46 4.14
N ALA A 8 16.80 14.95 5.36
CA ALA A 8 15.75 14.96 6.38
C ALA A 8 14.58 15.89 5.97
N ARG A 9 14.88 17.02 5.36
CA ARG A 9 13.87 17.94 4.84
C ARG A 9 13.01 17.30 3.76
N ARG A 10 13.61 16.58 2.82
CA ARG A 10 12.86 15.84 1.77
C ARG A 10 11.95 14.77 2.36
N GLN A 11 12.38 14.08 3.40
CA GLN A 11 11.54 13.07 4.07
C GLN A 11 10.33 13.70 4.77
N VAL A 12 10.50 14.87 5.38
CA VAL A 12 9.42 15.64 5.99
C VAL A 12 8.43 16.14 4.91
N GLU A 13 8.92 16.70 3.82
CA GLU A 13 8.08 17.16 2.71
C GLU A 13 7.26 15.98 2.13
N ARG A 14 7.87 14.82 1.93
CA ARG A 14 7.16 13.60 1.47
C ARG A 14 6.13 13.09 2.48
N PHE A 15 6.47 13.16 3.77
CA PHE A 15 5.53 12.78 4.82
C PHE A 15 4.29 13.66 4.81
N LEU A 16 4.46 14.98 4.68
CA LEU A 16 3.35 15.93 4.65
C LEU A 16 2.48 15.74 3.39
N ASP A 17 3.13 15.61 2.23
CA ASP A 17 2.48 15.36 0.94
C ASP A 17 1.63 14.07 1.01
N PHE A 18 2.18 13.03 1.61
CA PHE A 18 1.49 11.76 1.78
C PHE A 18 0.36 11.84 2.81
N SER A 19 0.56 12.54 3.93
CA SER A 19 -0.45 12.68 5.00
C SER A 19 -1.64 13.49 4.53
N ASP A 20 -1.44 14.55 3.76
CA ASP A 20 -2.50 15.31 3.11
C ASP A 20 -3.31 14.41 2.17
N HIS A 21 -2.63 13.57 1.41
CA HIS A 21 -3.21 12.68 0.41
C HIS A 21 -4.03 11.53 0.97
N VAL A 22 -3.50 10.88 2.03
CA VAL A 22 -4.09 9.67 2.63
C VAL A 22 -5.21 10.00 3.62
N GLY A 23 -5.25 11.20 4.19
CA GLY A 23 -6.20 11.49 5.25
C GLY A 23 -6.69 12.92 5.38
N GLY A 24 -6.25 13.83 4.50
CA GLY A 24 -6.55 15.26 4.66
C GLY A 24 -6.03 15.81 6.00
N LEU A 25 -4.93 15.25 6.50
CA LEU A 25 -4.35 15.61 7.79
C LEU A 25 -3.43 16.82 7.61
N GLU A 26 -3.78 17.92 8.22
CA GLU A 26 -2.89 19.08 8.29
C GLU A 26 -1.69 18.81 9.22
N GLU A 27 -0.56 19.45 8.96
CA GLU A 27 0.66 19.34 9.77
C GLU A 27 0.37 19.59 11.26
N ALA A 28 -0.49 20.55 11.57
CA ALA A 28 -0.86 20.92 12.94
C ALA A 28 -1.57 19.77 13.68
N ASP A 29 -2.44 19.04 12.98
CA ASP A 29 -3.18 17.90 13.55
C ASP A 29 -2.25 16.72 13.81
N VAL A 30 -1.35 16.43 12.87
CA VAL A 30 -0.32 15.40 13.04
C VAL A 30 0.58 15.71 14.22
N LEU A 31 1.07 16.94 14.34
CA LEU A 31 1.94 17.35 15.46
C LEU A 31 1.19 17.38 16.79
N ALA A 32 -0.09 17.76 16.79
CA ALA A 32 -0.90 17.76 18.01
C ALA A 32 -1.03 16.34 18.58
N LEU A 33 -1.31 15.36 17.72
CA LEU A 33 -1.40 13.97 18.09
C LEU A 33 -0.06 13.38 18.57
N LEU A 34 1.01 13.68 17.87
CA LEU A 34 2.31 13.10 18.15
C LEU A 34 2.91 13.61 19.47
N ARG A 35 2.39 14.72 20.03
CA ARG A 35 2.79 15.23 21.36
C ARG A 35 2.53 14.21 22.47
N ASP A 36 1.47 13.41 22.38
CA ASP A 36 1.18 12.35 23.34
C ASP A 36 2.20 11.20 23.29
N HIS A 37 3.04 11.19 22.24
CA HIS A 37 4.12 10.24 22.04
C HIS A 37 5.53 10.87 22.16
N ASP A 38 5.63 12.04 22.83
CA ASP A 38 6.87 12.80 22.96
C ASP A 38 7.50 13.23 21.62
N ILE A 39 6.67 13.44 20.60
CA ILE A 39 7.07 13.94 19.28
C ILE A 39 6.56 15.37 19.14
N THR A 40 7.47 16.32 19.14
CA THR A 40 7.14 17.75 19.05
C THR A 40 7.59 18.39 17.75
N THR A 41 8.37 17.67 16.94
CA THR A 41 8.84 18.13 15.63
C THR A 41 8.78 17.03 14.59
N LEU A 42 8.68 17.42 13.32
CA LEU A 42 8.66 16.46 12.21
C LEU A 42 9.99 15.69 12.07
N GLU A 43 11.12 16.29 12.48
CA GLU A 43 12.41 15.59 12.49
C GLU A 43 12.42 14.43 13.51
N GLN A 44 11.80 14.63 14.67
CA GLN A 44 11.64 13.56 15.66
C GLN A 44 10.74 12.45 15.13
N LEU A 45 9.67 12.80 14.40
CA LEU A 45 8.80 11.83 13.73
C LEU A 45 9.57 10.99 12.73
N VAL A 46 10.30 11.62 11.82
CA VAL A 46 11.13 10.92 10.83
C VAL A 46 12.16 10.03 11.51
N ALA A 47 12.83 10.52 12.57
CA ALA A 47 13.81 9.74 13.31
C ALA A 47 13.20 8.52 14.02
N LYS A 48 11.96 8.64 14.52
CA LYS A 48 11.22 7.50 15.11
C LYS A 48 10.71 6.54 14.03
N ALA A 49 10.21 7.03 12.91
CA ALA A 49 9.77 6.20 11.78
C ALA A 49 10.91 5.35 11.19
N VAL A 50 12.13 5.90 11.13
CA VAL A 50 13.34 5.15 10.73
C VAL A 50 13.70 4.06 11.73
N ARG A 51 13.40 4.26 13.02
CA ARG A 51 13.72 3.30 14.10
C ARG A 51 12.58 2.34 14.44
N ALA A 52 11.34 2.66 14.00
CA ALA A 52 10.22 1.77 14.22
C ALA A 52 10.50 0.43 13.53
N PRO A 53 10.31 -0.72 14.21
CA PRO A 53 10.33 -1.98 13.52
C PRO A 53 9.32 -1.90 12.39
N ARG A 54 9.70 -2.35 11.19
CA ARG A 54 8.76 -2.50 10.08
C ARG A 54 7.51 -3.13 10.67
N SER A 55 6.43 -2.38 10.63
CA SER A 55 5.14 -2.53 11.32
C SER A 55 4.87 -3.92 11.89
N ALA A 56 4.27 -3.98 13.08
CA ALA A 56 3.76 -5.21 13.66
C ALA A 56 3.17 -6.09 12.56
N GLU A 57 3.58 -7.35 12.51
CA GLU A 57 3.08 -8.30 11.51
C GLU A 57 1.57 -8.15 11.40
N PRO A 58 1.02 -7.94 10.20
CA PRO A 58 -0.42 -7.83 10.03
C PRO A 58 -1.06 -9.11 10.53
N VAL A 59 -2.15 -8.96 11.27
CA VAL A 59 -2.93 -10.12 11.70
C VAL A 59 -3.60 -10.70 10.46
N PRO A 60 -3.42 -11.98 10.14
CA PRO A 60 -4.12 -12.62 9.02
C PRO A 60 -5.63 -12.43 9.15
N ALA A 61 -6.30 -12.16 8.05
CA ALA A 61 -7.71 -11.80 8.02
C ALA A 61 -8.65 -12.91 8.55
N ASP A 62 -8.24 -14.15 8.54
CA ASP A 62 -9.00 -15.28 9.12
C ASP A 62 -8.07 -16.47 9.39
N PRO A 63 -7.66 -16.72 10.65
CA PRO A 63 -6.85 -17.88 10.98
C PRO A 63 -7.57 -19.23 10.74
N ALA A 64 -8.91 -19.23 10.63
CA ALA A 64 -9.67 -20.46 10.36
C ALA A 64 -9.71 -20.81 8.87
N ARG A 65 -9.45 -19.85 7.98
CA ARG A 65 -9.32 -20.08 6.53
C ARG A 65 -7.90 -20.40 6.10
N THR A 66 -6.92 -20.22 6.96
CA THR A 66 -5.53 -20.60 6.73
C THR A 66 -5.36 -22.12 6.90
N LEU A 67 -6.19 -22.92 6.25
CA LEU A 67 -5.94 -24.34 6.05
C LEU A 67 -5.06 -24.54 4.80
N ALA A 68 -3.94 -23.84 4.75
CA ALA A 68 -3.03 -23.95 3.64
C ALA A 68 -1.82 -24.79 3.99
N ARG A 69 -1.58 -25.77 3.15
CA ARG A 69 -0.30 -26.47 3.07
C ARG A 69 0.80 -25.46 2.76
N PRO A 70 1.94 -25.49 3.46
CA PRO A 70 3.07 -24.66 3.09
C PRO A 70 3.52 -25.06 1.67
N LYS A 71 3.10 -24.32 0.66
CA LYS A 71 3.76 -24.32 -0.65
C LYS A 71 5.16 -23.80 -0.40
N ALA A 72 6.15 -24.47 -0.95
CA ALA A 72 7.55 -24.17 -0.77
C ALA A 72 7.80 -22.67 -1.01
N ALA A 73 8.03 -21.92 0.06
CA ALA A 73 8.33 -20.48 0.07
C ALA A 73 9.57 -20.12 -0.77
N THR A 74 10.28 -21.11 -1.29
CA THR A 74 11.56 -20.95 -1.97
C THR A 74 11.44 -20.51 -3.43
N ALA A 75 10.32 -20.70 -4.10
CA ALA A 75 10.20 -20.38 -5.53
C ALA A 75 9.80 -18.91 -5.79
N LEU A 76 9.14 -18.25 -4.86
CA LEU A 76 8.62 -16.89 -5.03
C LEU A 76 9.56 -15.79 -4.50
N ALA A 77 10.53 -16.15 -3.64
CA ALA A 77 11.53 -15.20 -3.13
C ALA A 77 12.52 -14.70 -4.21
N THR A 78 12.48 -15.27 -5.42
CA THR A 78 13.32 -14.91 -6.56
C THR A 78 12.55 -14.24 -7.70
N ALA A 79 11.26 -13.93 -7.52
CA ALA A 79 10.50 -13.20 -8.53
C ALA A 79 11.18 -11.85 -8.78
N ARG A 80 11.54 -11.60 -10.04
CA ARG A 80 12.21 -10.38 -10.45
C ARG A 80 11.23 -9.23 -10.37
N ILE A 81 11.57 -8.20 -9.59
CA ILE A 81 10.82 -6.96 -9.56
C ILE A 81 10.95 -6.28 -10.92
N THR A 82 9.83 -6.02 -11.58
CA THR A 82 9.76 -5.34 -12.87
C THR A 82 8.76 -4.19 -12.79
N HIS A 83 8.95 -3.19 -13.64
CA HIS A 83 8.08 -2.03 -13.71
C HIS A 83 7.52 -1.91 -15.14
N PRO A 84 6.41 -2.62 -15.45
CA PRO A 84 5.75 -2.46 -16.74
C PRO A 84 5.27 -1.02 -16.90
N ALA A 85 5.35 -0.50 -18.13
CA ALA A 85 4.93 0.85 -18.44
C ALA A 85 3.42 1.02 -18.19
N PRO A 86 2.99 1.84 -17.22
CA PRO A 86 1.57 2.20 -17.08
C PRO A 86 1.13 3.10 -18.24
N ALA A 87 -0.18 3.18 -18.46
CA ALA A 87 -0.74 4.09 -19.46
C ALA A 87 -1.02 5.50 -18.90
N MET A 88 -0.58 5.78 -17.69
CA MET A 88 -0.77 7.07 -17.01
C MET A 88 0.57 7.70 -16.64
N ALA A 89 0.56 9.02 -16.39
CA ALA A 89 1.76 9.75 -15.98
C ALA A 89 2.36 9.18 -14.68
N VAL A 90 3.68 9.14 -14.59
CA VAL A 90 4.40 8.63 -13.41
C VAL A 90 5.41 9.65 -12.92
N VAL A 91 5.36 9.93 -11.62
CA VAL A 91 6.31 10.78 -10.92
C VAL A 91 7.06 9.92 -9.91
N VAL A 92 8.37 9.73 -10.06
CA VAL A 92 9.20 8.99 -9.12
C VAL A 92 10.11 9.95 -8.37
N ASP A 93 10.04 9.94 -7.06
CA ASP A 93 10.82 10.83 -6.18
C ASP A 93 10.69 12.32 -6.53
N GLY A 94 9.50 12.74 -7.02
CA GLY A 94 9.21 14.11 -7.43
C GLY A 94 9.69 14.46 -8.85
N VAL A 95 10.16 13.50 -9.63
CA VAL A 95 10.57 13.67 -11.03
C VAL A 95 9.61 12.92 -11.93
N GLU A 96 9.04 13.60 -12.91
CA GLU A 96 8.21 12.99 -13.93
C GLU A 96 9.05 12.13 -14.88
N HIS A 97 8.58 10.92 -15.16
CA HIS A 97 9.22 9.95 -16.04
C HIS A 97 8.28 9.55 -17.17
N ASP A 98 8.87 9.27 -18.33
CA ASP A 98 8.15 8.51 -19.35
C ASP A 98 7.85 7.11 -18.78
N PRO A 99 6.58 6.65 -18.85
CA PRO A 99 6.24 5.31 -18.37
C PRO A 99 7.11 4.20 -18.93
N ALA A 100 7.58 4.33 -20.18
CA ALA A 100 8.49 3.36 -20.81
C ALA A 100 9.87 3.29 -20.12
N ASP A 101 10.30 4.37 -19.46
CA ASP A 101 11.60 4.44 -18.79
C ASP A 101 11.60 3.83 -17.38
N LEU A 102 10.46 3.35 -16.89
CA LEU A 102 10.37 2.74 -15.55
C LEU A 102 11.21 1.48 -15.41
N THR A 103 11.56 0.82 -16.52
CA THR A 103 12.47 -0.34 -16.52
C THR A 103 13.83 -0.03 -15.91
N ARG A 104 14.24 1.24 -15.83
CA ARG A 104 15.47 1.67 -15.12
C ARG A 104 15.45 1.37 -13.62
N PHE A 105 14.26 1.18 -13.06
CA PHE A 105 14.05 0.82 -11.65
C PHE A 105 13.93 -0.69 -11.43
N ASP A 106 13.98 -1.51 -12.49
CA ASP A 106 13.89 -2.96 -12.37
C ASP A 106 14.87 -3.51 -11.33
N GLY A 107 14.40 -4.45 -10.54
CA GLY A 107 15.15 -5.01 -9.43
C GLY A 107 15.12 -4.17 -8.15
N ARG A 108 14.47 -3.00 -8.15
CA ARG A 108 14.27 -2.15 -6.97
C ARG A 108 12.78 -1.99 -6.70
N PRO A 109 12.28 -2.28 -5.49
CA PRO A 109 10.87 -2.05 -5.18
C PRO A 109 10.57 -0.56 -5.21
N LEU A 110 9.42 -0.19 -5.79
CA LEU A 110 8.83 1.14 -5.72
C LEU A 110 7.55 1.07 -4.91
N THR A 111 7.30 2.09 -4.09
CA THR A 111 6.01 2.29 -3.45
C THR A 111 5.25 3.34 -4.23
N TYR A 112 4.18 2.91 -4.88
CA TYR A 112 3.29 3.75 -5.68
C TYR A 112 2.13 4.25 -4.83
N LEU A 113 1.74 5.49 -5.06
CA LEU A 113 0.52 6.09 -4.57
C LEU A 113 -0.41 6.33 -5.75
N TYR A 114 -1.60 5.75 -5.68
CA TYR A 114 -2.60 5.88 -6.73
C TYR A 114 -3.29 7.25 -6.71
N HIS A 115 -3.40 7.84 -7.87
CA HIS A 115 -4.29 8.94 -8.20
C HIS A 115 -5.05 8.61 -9.48
N PRO A 116 -6.24 9.12 -9.69
CA PRO A 116 -7.00 8.86 -10.92
C PRO A 116 -6.27 9.21 -12.22
N GLU A 117 -5.41 10.23 -12.18
CA GLU A 117 -4.73 10.75 -13.37
C GLU A 117 -3.24 10.42 -13.46
N ARG A 118 -2.62 9.96 -12.37
CA ARG A 118 -1.18 9.70 -12.31
C ARG A 118 -0.81 8.70 -11.23
N LEU A 119 0.38 8.15 -11.31
CA LEU A 119 1.04 7.43 -10.20
C LEU A 119 2.16 8.31 -9.64
N THR A 120 2.18 8.48 -8.32
CA THR A 120 3.37 9.00 -7.63
C THR A 120 4.08 7.82 -7.00
N ALA A 121 5.39 7.71 -7.18
CA ALA A 121 6.18 6.61 -6.63
C ALA A 121 7.37 7.14 -5.85
N VAL A 122 7.80 6.37 -4.86
CA VAL A 122 9.01 6.65 -4.08
C VAL A 122 9.91 5.42 -4.03
N THR A 123 11.22 5.66 -4.09
CA THR A 123 12.25 4.62 -3.92
C THR A 123 12.55 4.33 -2.46
N ASP A 124 12.22 5.25 -1.56
CA ASP A 124 12.35 5.14 -0.11
C ASP A 124 10.98 5.38 0.54
N ASP A 125 10.38 4.31 1.06
CA ASP A 125 9.04 4.31 1.64
C ASP A 125 9.01 4.65 3.15
N THR A 126 10.13 5.09 3.73
CA THR A 126 10.22 5.41 5.16
C THR A 126 9.20 6.46 5.58
N ALA A 127 9.07 7.54 4.81
CA ALA A 127 8.12 8.62 5.09
C ALA A 127 6.67 8.14 4.91
N VAL A 128 6.41 7.31 3.90
CA VAL A 128 5.10 6.70 3.63
C VAL A 128 4.67 5.80 4.79
N ASN A 129 5.56 4.94 5.26
CA ASN A 129 5.30 4.07 6.42
C ASN A 129 5.05 4.89 7.69
N GLY A 130 5.77 5.99 7.88
CA GLY A 130 5.54 6.93 8.98
C GLY A 130 4.15 7.57 8.92
N ALA A 131 3.70 7.98 7.73
CA ALA A 131 2.38 8.56 7.52
C ALA A 131 1.25 7.55 7.75
N LEU A 132 1.39 6.33 7.24
CA LEU A 132 0.45 5.24 7.49
C LEU A 132 0.34 4.92 8.99
N TRP A 133 1.48 4.90 9.69
CA TRP A 133 1.51 4.69 11.14
C TRP A 133 0.81 5.83 11.88
N ALA A 134 1.08 7.09 11.55
CA ALA A 134 0.43 8.24 12.14
C ALA A 134 -1.08 8.23 11.88
N ALA A 135 -1.51 7.93 10.67
CA ALA A 135 -2.92 7.81 10.33
C ALA A 135 -3.63 6.69 11.13
N ALA A 136 -2.95 5.56 11.35
CA ALA A 136 -3.48 4.47 12.17
C ALA A 136 -3.64 4.85 13.65
N LEU A 137 -2.77 5.72 14.19
CA LEU A 137 -2.89 6.25 15.54
C LEU A 137 -4.03 7.28 15.69
N LEU A 138 -4.27 8.09 14.65
CA LEU A 138 -5.31 9.12 14.63
C LEU A 138 -6.72 8.56 14.52
N ARG A 139 -6.84 7.36 13.95
CA ARG A 139 -8.15 6.77 13.77
C ARG A 139 -8.71 6.32 15.10
N ASP A 140 -9.97 6.72 15.34
CA ASP A 140 -10.78 6.30 16.48
C ASP A 140 -10.59 4.78 16.72
N PRO A 141 -10.22 4.35 17.94
CA PRO A 141 -10.08 2.95 18.31
C PRO A 141 -11.38 2.15 18.18
N ARG A 142 -12.53 2.83 17.96
CA ARG A 142 -13.77 2.13 17.65
C ARG A 142 -13.62 1.35 16.35
N PRO A 143 -14.02 0.06 16.30
CA PRO A 143 -13.95 -0.70 15.08
C PRO A 143 -14.72 0.07 14.00
N ALA A 144 -14.03 0.42 12.91
CA ALA A 144 -14.71 0.92 11.73
C ALA A 144 -15.70 -0.17 11.30
N THR A 145 -16.98 0.08 11.52
CA THR A 145 -18.03 -0.89 11.21
C THR A 145 -18.20 -1.14 9.72
N ARG A 146 -17.39 -0.48 8.87
CA ARG A 146 -17.38 -0.59 7.41
C ARG A 146 -16.03 -0.14 6.85
N GLY A 147 -14.96 -0.86 7.13
CA GLY A 147 -13.65 -0.59 6.56
C GLY A 147 -13.21 -1.73 5.65
N GLU A 148 -14.08 -2.15 4.73
CA GLU A 148 -13.79 -3.23 3.81
C GLU A 148 -13.36 -2.67 2.46
N VAL A 149 -12.43 -3.35 1.80
CA VAL A 149 -12.17 -3.16 0.38
C VAL A 149 -12.62 -4.42 -0.34
N GLN A 150 -13.36 -4.24 -1.42
CA GLN A 150 -13.75 -5.33 -2.32
C GLN A 150 -12.78 -5.37 -3.51
N MET A 151 -12.31 -6.55 -3.83
CA MET A 151 -11.41 -6.81 -4.94
C MET A 151 -12.11 -7.75 -5.92
N PHE A 152 -12.02 -7.47 -7.22
CA PHE A 152 -12.77 -8.14 -8.26
C PHE A 152 -11.82 -8.73 -9.30
N GLU A 153 -12.21 -9.89 -9.84
CA GLU A 153 -11.47 -10.62 -10.87
C GLU A 153 -11.37 -9.83 -12.19
N HIS A 154 -12.42 -9.08 -12.54
CA HIS A 154 -12.47 -8.36 -13.80
C HIS A 154 -12.60 -6.84 -13.60
N VAL A 155 -12.31 -6.09 -14.65
CA VAL A 155 -12.55 -4.64 -14.69
C VAL A 155 -14.04 -4.34 -14.47
N GLU A 156 -14.35 -3.07 -14.13
CA GLU A 156 -15.72 -2.58 -13.90
C GLU A 156 -16.47 -3.37 -12.81
N TYR A 157 -15.73 -3.85 -11.81
CA TYR A 157 -16.28 -4.58 -10.64
C TYR A 157 -17.02 -5.85 -11.02
N ALA A 158 -16.59 -6.54 -12.08
CA ALA A 158 -17.20 -7.74 -12.58
C ALA A 158 -16.42 -9.01 -12.17
N GLY A 159 -17.05 -10.18 -12.38
CA GLY A 159 -16.48 -11.49 -12.03
C GLY A 159 -16.68 -11.87 -10.58
N ASP A 160 -15.88 -12.82 -10.11
CA ASP A 160 -15.83 -13.18 -8.70
C ASP A 160 -15.19 -12.04 -7.88
N TRP A 161 -15.47 -12.03 -6.60
CA TRP A 161 -14.94 -11.02 -5.70
C TRP A 161 -14.70 -11.54 -4.29
N PHE A 162 -13.81 -10.87 -3.56
CA PHE A 162 -13.63 -11.07 -2.13
C PHE A 162 -13.33 -9.73 -1.45
N TRP A 163 -13.37 -9.71 -0.13
CA TRP A 163 -13.07 -8.49 0.64
C TRP A 163 -11.90 -8.69 1.58
N CYS A 164 -11.20 -7.59 1.85
CA CYS A 164 -10.25 -7.50 2.96
C CYS A 164 -10.84 -6.54 4.01
N PRO A 165 -11.19 -7.03 5.20
CA PRO A 165 -11.70 -6.19 6.27
C PRO A 165 -10.68 -5.15 6.73
N ALA A 166 -11.15 -4.06 7.36
CA ALA A 166 -10.30 -3.06 7.96
C ALA A 166 -9.32 -3.67 8.97
N ARG A 167 -8.08 -3.19 8.96
CA ARG A 167 -6.99 -3.62 9.85
C ARG A 167 -6.63 -5.09 9.72
N GLN A 168 -6.92 -5.68 8.58
CA GLN A 168 -6.56 -7.07 8.27
C GLN A 168 -5.70 -7.13 7.02
N ALA A 169 -5.07 -8.28 6.83
CA ALA A 169 -4.21 -8.51 5.69
C ALA A 169 -4.25 -9.96 5.22
N TYR A 170 -4.04 -10.14 3.93
CA TYR A 170 -3.73 -11.41 3.31
C TYR A 170 -2.28 -11.36 2.84
N ASN A 171 -1.41 -12.11 3.49
CA ASN A 171 0.00 -12.14 3.13
C ASN A 171 0.31 -13.02 1.92
N ASP A 172 -0.63 -13.88 1.53
CA ASP A 172 -0.50 -14.78 0.39
C ASP A 172 -1.88 -15.02 -0.25
N LEU A 173 -2.10 -14.45 -1.43
CA LEU A 173 -3.35 -14.61 -2.16
C LEU A 173 -3.44 -15.95 -2.89
N THR A 174 -2.36 -16.74 -2.96
CA THR A 174 -2.44 -18.13 -3.44
C THR A 174 -3.22 -19.03 -2.49
N ASP A 175 -3.40 -18.61 -1.24
CA ASP A 175 -4.17 -19.31 -0.22
C ASP A 175 -5.65 -18.88 -0.19
N VAL A 176 -6.02 -17.87 -0.95
CA VAL A 176 -7.40 -17.37 -1.06
C VAL A 176 -7.99 -17.86 -2.38
N HIS A 177 -8.96 -18.77 -2.27
CA HIS A 177 -9.51 -19.46 -3.43
C HIS A 177 -10.89 -18.93 -3.83
N HIS A 178 -11.19 -18.99 -5.14
CA HIS A 178 -12.47 -18.59 -5.72
C HIS A 178 -12.92 -19.56 -6.82
N GLY A 179 -14.09 -19.25 -7.40
CA GLY A 179 -14.68 -20.02 -8.48
C GLY A 179 -15.29 -21.36 -8.06
N PRO A 180 -15.87 -22.11 -9.01
CA PRO A 180 -16.44 -23.42 -8.77
C PRO A 180 -15.40 -24.39 -8.25
N LEU A 181 -15.70 -25.08 -7.15
CA LEU A 181 -14.81 -26.05 -6.48
C LEU A 181 -13.52 -25.47 -5.91
N HIS A 182 -13.40 -24.12 -5.78
CA HIS A 182 -12.20 -23.46 -5.25
C HIS A 182 -10.89 -23.86 -5.96
N LEU A 183 -10.93 -23.98 -7.28
CA LEU A 183 -9.80 -24.43 -8.10
C LEU A 183 -8.86 -23.29 -8.51
N HIS A 184 -9.31 -22.04 -8.40
CA HIS A 184 -8.54 -20.84 -8.72
C HIS A 184 -8.17 -20.10 -7.46
N ASP A 185 -7.02 -19.43 -7.44
CA ASP A 185 -6.60 -18.57 -6.36
C ASP A 185 -6.63 -17.10 -6.81
N TRP A 186 -6.52 -16.17 -5.85
CA TRP A 186 -6.58 -14.73 -6.11
C TRP A 186 -5.23 -14.09 -6.43
N ASN A 187 -4.16 -14.89 -6.51
CA ASN A 187 -2.85 -14.39 -6.86
C ASN A 187 -2.82 -13.92 -8.32
N ASP A 188 -2.40 -12.68 -8.54
CA ASP A 188 -2.26 -12.09 -9.88
C ASP A 188 -3.55 -12.14 -10.73
N VAL A 189 -4.71 -11.88 -10.11
CA VAL A 189 -6.02 -11.95 -10.77
C VAL A 189 -6.81 -10.64 -10.63
N ILE A 190 -6.47 -9.80 -9.64
CA ILE A 190 -7.27 -8.62 -9.31
C ILE A 190 -7.16 -7.58 -10.42
N SER A 191 -8.31 -7.18 -10.98
CA SER A 191 -8.44 -6.22 -12.08
C SER A 191 -9.18 -4.93 -11.72
N SER A 192 -9.96 -4.91 -10.64
CA SER A 192 -10.62 -3.71 -10.11
C SER A 192 -10.84 -3.81 -8.60
N MET A 193 -11.07 -2.68 -7.96
CA MET A 193 -11.34 -2.60 -6.52
C MET A 193 -12.29 -1.47 -6.17
N GLY A 194 -13.14 -1.69 -5.17
CA GLY A 194 -14.17 -0.74 -4.77
C GLY A 194 -14.50 -0.83 -3.28
N GLY A 195 -15.36 0.08 -2.81
CA GLY A 195 -15.74 0.17 -1.40
C GLY A 195 -14.59 0.64 -0.50
N THR A 196 -13.58 1.29 -1.06
CA THR A 196 -12.35 1.71 -0.40
C THR A 196 -12.58 2.91 0.51
N ASN A 197 -13.12 2.68 1.71
CA ASN A 197 -13.21 3.73 2.74
C ASN A 197 -12.02 3.72 3.71
N CYS A 198 -10.99 2.97 3.37
CA CYS A 198 -9.75 2.79 4.12
C CYS A 198 -8.54 2.96 3.21
N THR A 199 -7.39 3.23 3.80
CA THR A 199 -6.11 3.12 3.07
C THR A 199 -5.76 1.66 2.92
N VAL A 200 -5.53 1.22 1.68
CA VAL A 200 -5.15 -0.16 1.38
C VAL A 200 -3.81 -0.17 0.64
N ARG A 201 -2.92 -1.08 1.03
CA ARG A 201 -1.65 -1.30 0.37
C ARG A 201 -1.64 -2.69 -0.27
N TYR A 202 -1.45 -2.75 -1.56
CA TYR A 202 -1.33 -3.94 -2.37
C TYR A 202 0.13 -4.19 -2.71
N TYR A 203 0.55 -5.44 -2.81
CA TYR A 203 1.94 -5.80 -3.03
C TYR A 203 2.06 -6.77 -4.19
N GLU A 204 3.13 -6.59 -4.97
CA GLU A 204 3.45 -7.39 -6.15
C GLU A 204 3.76 -8.86 -5.81
N HIS A 205 4.29 -9.12 -4.61
CA HIS A 205 4.68 -10.47 -4.20
C HIS A 205 4.01 -10.85 -2.88
N ILE A 206 3.98 -12.16 -2.61
CA ILE A 206 3.56 -12.68 -1.31
C ILE A 206 4.43 -12.13 -0.18
N ASN A 207 3.93 -12.22 1.05
CA ASN A 207 4.61 -11.74 2.25
C ASN A 207 4.95 -10.24 2.19
N PHE A 208 4.08 -9.45 1.55
CA PHE A 208 4.25 -7.99 1.42
C PHE A 208 5.56 -7.59 0.74
N GLY A 209 6.01 -8.41 -0.20
CA GLY A 209 7.24 -8.22 -0.97
C GLY A 209 7.03 -7.49 -2.28
N GLY A 210 8.16 -7.11 -2.91
CA GLY A 210 8.15 -6.42 -4.20
C GLY A 210 7.75 -4.96 -4.11
N SER A 211 7.29 -4.42 -5.24
CA SER A 211 6.69 -3.09 -5.30
C SER A 211 5.32 -3.08 -4.64
N SER A 212 4.83 -1.92 -4.26
CA SER A 212 3.51 -1.79 -3.66
C SER A 212 2.71 -0.63 -4.23
N LEU A 213 1.37 -0.78 -4.27
CA LEU A 213 0.41 0.24 -4.63
C LEU A 213 -0.41 0.62 -3.40
N ILE A 214 -0.40 1.88 -3.02
CA ILE A 214 -1.24 2.41 -1.96
C ILE A 214 -2.43 3.10 -2.61
N VAL A 215 -3.62 2.69 -2.20
CA VAL A 215 -4.89 3.27 -2.61
C VAL A 215 -5.45 4.02 -1.40
N PRO A 216 -5.60 5.35 -1.50
CA PRO A 216 -6.16 6.16 -0.41
C PRO A 216 -7.65 5.89 -0.22
N PRO A 217 -8.22 6.30 0.94
CA PRO A 217 -9.65 6.17 1.20
C PRO A 217 -10.49 6.85 0.09
N PHE A 218 -11.66 6.29 -0.17
CA PHE A 218 -12.62 6.80 -1.14
C PHE A 218 -12.12 6.84 -2.59
N SER A 219 -11.15 5.99 -2.91
CA SER A 219 -10.56 5.85 -4.25
C SER A 219 -10.93 4.50 -4.85
N ASP A 220 -12.13 4.39 -5.40
CA ASP A 220 -12.53 3.21 -6.15
C ASP A 220 -11.83 3.17 -7.51
N ILE A 221 -11.33 2.02 -7.90
CA ILE A 221 -10.59 1.83 -9.15
C ILE A 221 -11.32 0.79 -10.01
N PRO A 222 -12.12 1.24 -10.99
CA PRO A 222 -12.86 0.32 -11.85
C PRO A 222 -11.94 -0.46 -12.81
N ASN A 223 -10.73 0.00 -13.03
CA ASN A 223 -9.79 -0.62 -13.96
C ASN A 223 -8.34 -0.36 -13.56
N LEU A 224 -7.62 -1.42 -13.20
CA LEU A 224 -6.19 -1.37 -12.83
C LEU A 224 -5.23 -1.38 -14.02
N VAL A 225 -5.72 -1.68 -15.25
CA VAL A 225 -4.87 -1.74 -16.45
C VAL A 225 -4.08 -0.44 -16.68
N PRO A 226 -4.70 0.78 -16.62
CA PRO A 226 -3.95 2.02 -16.84
C PRO A 226 -2.81 2.25 -15.85
N SER A 227 -2.94 1.75 -14.64
CA SER A 227 -1.90 1.89 -13.61
C SER A 227 -0.77 0.86 -13.74
N GLY A 228 -0.93 -0.16 -14.59
CA GLY A 228 0.00 -1.29 -14.70
C GLY A 228 -0.05 -2.25 -13.51
N TRP A 229 -1.14 -2.22 -12.72
CA TRP A 229 -1.34 -3.09 -11.55
C TRP A 229 -2.37 -4.20 -11.76
N ASN A 230 -2.95 -4.28 -12.96
CA ASN A 230 -3.82 -5.40 -13.33
C ASN A 230 -3.04 -6.72 -13.27
N ASP A 231 -3.62 -7.74 -12.66
CA ASP A 231 -3.05 -9.10 -12.56
C ASP A 231 -1.61 -9.12 -11.97
N ARG A 232 -1.37 -8.35 -10.92
CA ARG A 232 -0.04 -8.21 -10.28
C ARG A 232 -0.07 -8.27 -8.76
N ILE A 233 -1.21 -8.46 -8.15
CA ILE A 233 -1.34 -8.35 -6.70
C ILE A 233 -1.30 -9.74 -6.09
N SER A 234 -0.30 -9.99 -5.24
CA SER A 234 -0.08 -11.28 -4.55
C SER A 234 -0.29 -11.22 -3.04
N SER A 235 -0.33 -10.02 -2.45
CA SER A 235 -0.71 -9.81 -1.04
C SER A 235 -1.32 -8.42 -0.83
N VAL A 236 -2.11 -8.27 0.23
CA VAL A 236 -2.85 -7.04 0.52
C VAL A 236 -2.89 -6.76 2.01
N TRP A 237 -2.80 -5.47 2.36
CA TRP A 237 -2.96 -4.98 3.72
C TRP A 237 -3.92 -3.80 3.75
N ASN A 238 -5.06 -4.00 4.41
CA ASN A 238 -6.01 -2.94 4.69
C ASN A 238 -5.66 -2.28 6.03
N HIS A 239 -5.18 -1.05 6.00
CA HIS A 239 -4.74 -0.30 7.18
C HIS A 239 -5.90 0.22 8.05
N GLY A 240 -7.14 0.13 7.58
CA GLY A 240 -8.34 0.53 8.30
C GLY A 240 -8.68 1.99 8.19
#